data_13ea4815ab765683405c4037912ae62e
#
_entry.id   13ea4815ab765683405c4037912ae62e
#
_cell.length_a   1.000
_cell.length_b   1.000
_cell.length_c   1.000
_cell.angle_alpha   90.00
_cell.angle_beta   90.00
_cell.angle_gamma   90.00
#
_symmetry.space_group_name_H-M   'P 1'
#
loop_
_entity.id
_entity.type
_entity.pdbx_description
1 polymer ?
#
loop_
_entity_poly.entity_id
_entity_poly.type
_entity_poly.pdbx_seq_one_letter_code
_entity_poly.pdbx_strand_id
1 'polypeptide(L)'
;MTPNNINPNSANSDTKQEEHITFSVHDLIQTVIANWYWFVISVFVCVGCGYIYILRTPKIYSRTANILVKDSRKGGDTDLATLSDLAGLSQRRNVDNEIYILQSRRLMTEVVKQLGLTVQYETKDGLRPQDLYGQSPIAVEFINDNDRQGFRFEVSLRPDSIVKLNYFEIFGPDKQKFKQEISAVFGDTISTPVGQMIIRPTLYMSPDYYEKAPIRVTKGNLGVVTQFYQHEVKSFVANKQASIITISMKSSVPKKAEDVINTLIAVYEKDAIDDKRGIAESTGQFIDNRLEIISEELSEVDRNIEKFKKDNKIYDIVSEAEQTITESAQYKTDGLSLENQIRMTEFLKEYLLDPTKTNELIPGTLSINSPAINSQIEGYNTELQRYMKLNSESSENNPIIQNLGNGLASTRRSIIATLDSYISTLQIQLAALRKEEALTNQRISSVPTQEKQILDIVRQQKIKEELYLSLIHI
;
A
#
# COMPACT_ATOMS: atom_id res chain seq x y z
N MET A 1 60.71 13.70 100.32
CA MET A 1 61.56 13.23 99.21
C MET A 1 60.82 13.43 97.90
N THR A 2 61.37 14.24 97.11
CA THR A 2 61.13 14.57 95.72
C THR A 2 60.99 13.34 94.83
N PRO A 3 60.68 13.42 93.59
CA PRO A 3 60.27 14.56 92.69
C PRO A 3 59.39 14.17 91.50
N ASN A 4 59.21 15.14 90.61
CA ASN A 4 59.10 15.16 89.17
C ASN A 4 57.70 14.88 88.59
N ASN A 5 57.04 15.90 88.06
CA ASN A 5 57.30 16.58 86.79
C ASN A 5 57.32 15.61 85.58
N ILE A 6 56.39 15.78 84.77
CA ILE A 6 56.51 15.85 83.25
C ILE A 6 55.13 16.07 82.59
N ASN A 7 55.05 17.21 81.99
CA ASN A 7 54.08 17.50 80.91
C ASN A 7 54.54 16.83 79.62
N PRO A 8 53.70 16.31 78.80
CA PRO A 8 53.84 16.74 77.44
C PRO A 8 52.54 16.88 76.64
N ASN A 9 52.65 17.87 75.89
CA ASN A 9 52.23 17.96 74.47
C ASN A 9 50.75 17.94 74.09
N SER A 10 50.37 19.12 73.79
CA SER A 10 49.66 19.55 72.58
C SER A 10 49.63 18.53 71.43
N ALA A 11 48.53 18.02 71.15
CA ALA A 11 48.19 17.46 69.83
C ALA A 11 47.14 18.37 69.20
N ASN A 12 47.61 19.11 68.24
CA ASN A 12 46.80 19.86 67.23
C ASN A 12 45.85 18.89 66.54
N SER A 13 44.59 19.03 66.80
CA SER A 13 43.55 18.47 65.92
C SER A 13 43.11 19.60 64.98
N ASP A 14 43.67 19.54 63.77
CA ASP A 14 43.16 20.25 62.64
C ASP A 14 41.71 19.76 62.35
N THR A 15 40.76 20.43 62.95
CA THR A 15 39.36 20.38 62.49
C THR A 15 39.28 21.16 61.19
N LYS A 16 39.32 20.44 60.05
CA LYS A 16 38.80 20.97 58.81
C LYS A 16 37.33 21.33 59.04
N GLN A 17 37.09 22.61 59.20
CA GLN A 17 35.76 23.17 59.04
C GLN A 17 35.31 22.90 57.58
N GLU A 18 34.38 21.98 57.40
CA GLU A 18 33.60 21.94 56.22
C GLU A 18 32.75 23.23 56.19
N GLU A 19 33.19 24.18 55.39
CA GLU A 19 32.39 25.34 55.07
C GLU A 19 31.13 24.81 54.32
N HIS A 20 30.06 24.58 55.07
CA HIS A 20 28.73 24.50 54.49
C HIS A 20 28.44 25.86 53.83
N ILE A 21 28.65 25.91 52.51
CA ILE A 21 28.22 27.02 51.68
C ILE A 21 26.69 27.02 51.71
N THR A 22 26.14 27.66 52.74
CA THR A 22 24.71 27.97 52.80
C THR A 22 24.47 29.11 51.81
N PHE A 23 24.02 28.75 50.59
CA PHE A 23 23.58 29.75 49.63
C PHE A 23 22.38 30.51 50.21
N SER A 24 22.63 31.66 50.81
CA SER A 24 21.59 32.58 51.22
C SER A 24 20.99 33.22 49.98
N VAL A 25 19.67 33.17 49.85
CA VAL A 25 18.95 33.85 48.75
C VAL A 25 19.32 35.35 48.70
N HIS A 26 19.63 35.93 49.86
CA HIS A 26 20.03 37.32 49.98
C HIS A 26 21.41 37.60 49.35
N ASP A 27 22.39 36.70 49.55
CA ASP A 27 23.72 36.80 48.93
C ASP A 27 23.68 36.61 47.43
N LEU A 28 22.79 35.74 46.93
CA LEU A 28 22.50 35.62 45.49
C LEU A 28 21.96 36.91 44.91
N ILE A 29 20.97 37.54 45.58
CA ILE A 29 20.37 38.82 45.12
C ILE A 29 21.43 39.92 45.14
N GLN A 30 22.24 40.06 46.18
CA GLN A 30 23.31 41.04 46.24
C GLN A 30 24.37 40.84 45.16
N THR A 31 24.78 39.57 44.89
CA THR A 31 25.73 39.25 43.83
C THR A 31 25.17 39.59 42.45
N VAL A 32 23.86 39.33 42.21
CA VAL A 32 23.17 39.68 40.96
C VAL A 32 23.11 41.18 40.78
N ILE A 33 22.79 41.95 41.86
CA ILE A 33 22.72 43.40 41.82
C ILE A 33 24.11 44.03 41.63
N ALA A 34 25.13 43.50 42.28
CA ALA A 34 26.50 43.99 42.15
C ALA A 34 27.09 43.75 40.74
N ASN A 35 26.66 42.67 40.07
CA ASN A 35 27.17 42.28 38.74
C ASN A 35 26.10 42.43 37.64
N TRP A 36 25.10 43.32 37.79
CA TRP A 36 23.97 43.48 36.86
C TRP A 36 24.40 43.69 35.40
N TYR A 37 25.52 44.33 35.16
CA TYR A 37 26.07 44.55 33.82
C TYR A 37 26.42 43.25 33.08
N TRP A 38 26.86 42.18 33.78
CA TRP A 38 27.09 40.87 33.18
C TRP A 38 25.78 40.23 32.70
N PHE A 39 24.69 40.42 33.44
CA PHE A 39 23.37 39.97 33.01
C PHE A 39 22.89 40.72 31.80
N VAL A 40 23.08 42.03 31.74
CA VAL A 40 22.71 42.84 30.56
C VAL A 40 23.51 42.44 29.35
N ILE A 41 24.83 42.21 29.48
CA ILE A 41 25.68 41.72 28.38
C ILE A 41 25.23 40.33 27.94
N SER A 42 24.97 39.43 28.88
CA SER A 42 24.48 38.07 28.56
C SER A 42 23.16 38.11 27.81
N VAL A 43 22.19 38.92 28.27
CA VAL A 43 20.90 39.07 27.58
C VAL A 43 21.10 39.64 26.18
N PHE A 44 21.99 40.63 26.03
CA PHE A 44 22.28 41.23 24.71
C PHE A 44 22.89 40.24 23.75
N VAL A 45 23.84 39.43 24.24
CA VAL A 45 24.45 38.32 23.45
C VAL A 45 23.42 37.25 23.08
N CYS A 46 22.56 36.82 24.03
CA CYS A 46 21.51 35.84 23.78
C CYS A 46 20.48 36.35 22.74
N VAL A 47 20.04 37.64 22.88
CA VAL A 47 19.12 38.25 21.92
C VAL A 47 19.80 38.40 20.56
N GLY A 48 21.07 38.79 20.50
CA GLY A 48 21.84 38.84 19.25
C GLY A 48 21.98 37.49 18.57
N CYS A 49 22.32 36.45 19.32
CA CYS A 49 22.38 35.07 18.82
C CYS A 49 21.00 34.58 18.36
N GLY A 50 19.95 34.84 19.14
CA GLY A 50 18.56 34.52 18.78
C GLY A 50 18.13 35.22 17.51
N TYR A 51 18.47 36.49 17.36
CA TYR A 51 18.16 37.26 16.14
C TYR A 51 18.90 36.69 14.91
N ILE A 52 20.19 36.37 15.02
CA ILE A 52 20.96 35.72 13.94
C ILE A 52 20.39 34.35 13.61
N TYR A 53 19.96 33.58 14.62
CA TYR A 53 19.31 32.28 14.41
C TYR A 53 18.00 32.44 13.61
N ILE A 54 17.13 33.39 13.98
CA ILE A 54 15.87 33.67 13.25
C ILE A 54 16.14 34.13 11.80
N LEU A 55 17.19 34.93 11.59
CA LEU A 55 17.59 35.38 10.25
C LEU A 55 18.07 34.22 9.36
N ARG A 56 18.64 33.16 9.93
CA ARG A 56 19.15 32.00 9.18
C ARG A 56 18.14 30.89 9.00
N THR A 57 17.15 30.79 9.88
CA THR A 57 16.18 29.70 9.85
C THR A 57 15.09 29.95 8.80
N PRO A 58 14.85 29.01 7.85
CA PRO A 58 13.76 29.15 6.89
C PRO A 58 12.41 29.00 7.59
N LYS A 59 11.40 29.70 7.10
CA LYS A 59 10.01 29.50 7.57
C LYS A 59 9.53 28.13 7.14
N ILE A 60 8.92 27.38 8.06
CA ILE A 60 8.36 26.06 7.80
C ILE A 60 6.84 26.17 7.81
N TYR A 61 6.22 25.69 6.75
CA TYR A 61 4.77 25.63 6.59
C TYR A 61 4.31 24.18 6.67
N SER A 62 3.13 23.97 7.26
CA SER A 62 2.47 22.66 7.27
C SER A 62 1.29 22.67 6.33
N ARG A 63 1.17 21.67 5.49
CA ARG A 63 0.00 21.41 4.64
C ARG A 63 -0.62 20.09 5.02
N THR A 64 -1.94 20.02 4.96
CA THR A 64 -2.70 18.83 5.32
C THR A 64 -3.79 18.56 4.29
N ALA A 65 -4.06 17.29 4.02
CA ALA A 65 -5.20 16.84 3.27
C ALA A 65 -5.91 15.72 4.03
N ASN A 66 -7.22 15.60 3.86
CA ASN A 66 -8.02 14.55 4.45
C ASN A 66 -8.61 13.67 3.37
N ILE A 67 -8.44 12.36 3.53
CA ILE A 67 -9.00 11.34 2.65
C ILE A 67 -10.06 10.56 3.42
N LEU A 68 -11.24 10.40 2.84
CA LEU A 68 -12.27 9.52 3.35
C LEU A 68 -12.08 8.13 2.72
N VAL A 69 -11.77 7.14 3.54
CA VAL A 69 -11.72 5.74 3.12
C VAL A 69 -13.12 5.17 3.18
N LYS A 70 -13.70 4.89 2.00
CA LYS A 70 -15.02 4.29 1.90
C LYS A 70 -14.90 2.77 2.06
N ASP A 71 -15.55 2.22 3.07
CA ASP A 71 -15.62 0.77 3.28
C ASP A 71 -16.49 0.14 2.18
N SER A 72 -15.89 -0.68 1.32
CA SER A 72 -16.57 -1.33 0.20
C SER A 72 -17.47 -2.49 0.63
N ARG A 73 -17.51 -2.84 1.93
CA ARG A 73 -18.25 -4.00 2.45
C ARG A 73 -19.72 -3.75 2.80
N LYS A 74 -20.26 -2.56 2.54
CA LYS A 74 -21.66 -2.22 2.85
C LYS A 74 -22.69 -2.78 1.87
N GLY A 75 -22.39 -3.84 1.13
CA GLY A 75 -23.27 -4.43 0.12
C GLY A 75 -23.72 -5.87 0.36
N GLY A 76 -23.39 -6.48 1.50
CA GLY A 76 -23.80 -7.85 1.81
C GLY A 76 -24.56 -7.93 3.13
N ASP A 77 -25.86 -8.15 3.06
CA ASP A 77 -26.72 -8.51 4.18
C ASP A 77 -26.29 -9.86 4.75
N THR A 78 -25.45 -9.86 5.79
CA THR A 78 -25.24 -11.06 6.61
C THR A 78 -25.13 -10.68 8.08
N ASP A 79 -25.90 -11.35 8.91
CA ASP A 79 -25.96 -11.18 10.37
C ASP A 79 -24.60 -11.31 11.08
N LEU A 80 -23.60 -11.93 10.43
CA LEU A 80 -22.23 -12.05 10.94
C LEU A 80 -21.39 -10.78 10.75
N ALA A 81 -21.71 -9.97 9.71
CA ALA A 81 -21.07 -8.67 9.49
C ALA A 81 -21.50 -7.67 10.58
N THR A 82 -22.73 -7.80 11.10
CA THR A 82 -23.22 -6.94 12.19
C THR A 82 -22.51 -7.19 13.52
N LEU A 83 -22.08 -8.41 13.80
CA LEU A 83 -21.32 -8.76 15.02
C LEU A 83 -19.88 -8.24 14.98
N SER A 84 -19.24 -8.23 13.82
CA SER A 84 -17.89 -7.65 13.65
C SER A 84 -17.93 -6.11 13.66
N ASP A 85 -19.03 -5.51 13.21
CA ASP A 85 -19.26 -4.06 13.24
C ASP A 85 -19.55 -3.56 14.65
N LEU A 86 -20.29 -4.33 15.45
CA LEU A 86 -20.55 -4.05 16.88
C LEU A 86 -19.25 -4.04 17.71
N ALA A 87 -18.26 -4.82 17.34
CA ALA A 87 -16.95 -4.84 18.00
C ALA A 87 -16.01 -3.70 17.56
N GLY A 88 -16.34 -2.93 16.51
CA GLY A 88 -15.53 -1.81 15.98
C GLY A 88 -14.13 -2.23 15.52
N LEU A 89 -13.86 -3.53 15.37
CA LEU A 89 -12.55 -4.10 15.09
C LEU A 89 -12.25 -4.18 13.59
N SER A 90 -13.29 -4.35 12.75
CA SER A 90 -13.14 -4.48 11.30
C SER A 90 -12.80 -3.14 10.64
N GLN A 91 -13.42 -2.05 11.10
CA GLN A 91 -13.23 -0.72 10.56
C GLN A 91 -11.84 -0.15 10.85
N ARG A 92 -11.27 -0.46 12.03
CA ARG A 92 -9.91 -0.03 12.40
C ARG A 92 -8.82 -0.70 11.55
N ARG A 93 -8.96 -1.98 11.27
CA ARG A 93 -7.95 -2.71 10.48
C ARG A 93 -7.85 -2.19 9.05
N ASN A 94 -8.97 -1.81 8.42
CA ASN A 94 -8.95 -1.27 7.07
C ASN A 94 -8.25 0.09 7.00
N VAL A 95 -8.56 1.02 7.91
CA VAL A 95 -7.97 2.36 7.90
C VAL A 95 -6.48 2.33 8.25
N ASP A 96 -6.09 1.51 9.22
CA ASP A 96 -4.67 1.33 9.56
C ASP A 96 -3.90 0.72 8.38
N ASN A 97 -4.52 -0.20 7.66
CA ASN A 97 -3.95 -0.80 6.46
C ASN A 97 -3.72 0.24 5.36
N GLU A 98 -4.68 1.13 5.11
CA GLU A 98 -4.55 2.18 4.11
C GLU A 98 -3.45 3.19 4.46
N ILE A 99 -3.24 3.44 5.77
CA ILE A 99 -2.11 4.27 6.21
C ILE A 99 -0.77 3.63 5.82
N TYR A 100 -0.61 2.32 6.02
CA TYR A 100 0.62 1.63 5.61
C TYR A 100 0.83 1.64 4.10
N ILE A 101 -0.24 1.51 3.31
CA ILE A 101 -0.18 1.63 1.85
C ILE A 101 0.25 3.05 1.44
N LEU A 102 -0.36 4.10 2.02
CA LEU A 102 0.02 5.49 1.78
C LEU A 102 1.46 5.82 2.17
N GLN A 103 1.98 5.14 3.19
CA GLN A 103 3.37 5.27 3.64
C GLN A 103 4.33 4.32 2.92
N SER A 104 3.85 3.56 1.95
CA SER A 104 4.69 2.60 1.25
C SER A 104 5.77 3.29 0.43
N ARG A 105 6.94 2.65 0.37
CA ARG A 105 8.05 3.13 -0.43
C ARG A 105 7.72 3.18 -1.92
N ARG A 106 6.90 2.23 -2.40
CA ARG A 106 6.50 2.15 -3.80
C ARG A 106 5.74 3.40 -4.25
N LEU A 107 4.68 3.77 -3.52
CA LEU A 107 3.89 4.96 -3.82
C LEU A 107 4.76 6.23 -3.73
N MET A 108 5.58 6.34 -2.68
CA MET A 108 6.45 7.50 -2.52
C MET A 108 7.52 7.58 -3.62
N THR A 109 8.05 6.44 -4.10
CA THR A 109 8.98 6.43 -5.24
C THR A 109 8.32 6.99 -6.50
N GLU A 110 7.07 6.63 -6.74
CA GLU A 110 6.31 7.13 -7.88
C GLU A 110 6.06 8.64 -7.76
N VAL A 111 5.69 9.13 -6.56
CA VAL A 111 5.55 10.57 -6.27
C VAL A 111 6.86 11.33 -6.55
N VAL A 112 7.98 10.80 -6.06
CA VAL A 112 9.30 11.41 -6.26
C VAL A 112 9.67 11.48 -7.73
N LYS A 113 9.35 10.45 -8.50
CA LYS A 113 9.58 10.41 -9.96
C LYS A 113 8.68 11.39 -10.71
N GLN A 114 7.38 11.38 -10.45
CA GLN A 114 6.42 12.25 -11.14
C GLN A 114 6.68 13.73 -10.90
N LEU A 115 7.08 14.10 -9.69
CA LEU A 115 7.41 15.49 -9.35
C LEU A 115 8.88 15.88 -9.60
N GLY A 116 9.72 14.93 -10.03
CA GLY A 116 11.13 15.19 -10.25
C GLY A 116 11.90 15.63 -9.01
N LEU A 117 11.49 15.16 -7.83
CA LEU A 117 12.03 15.60 -6.53
C LEU A 117 13.48 15.15 -6.29
N THR A 118 14.05 14.32 -7.15
CA THR A 118 15.46 13.93 -7.11
C THR A 118 16.39 15.10 -7.41
N VAL A 119 15.90 16.14 -8.11
CA VAL A 119 16.68 17.35 -8.41
C VAL A 119 16.10 18.52 -7.62
N GLN A 120 16.94 19.15 -6.81
CA GLN A 120 16.56 20.29 -5.97
C GLN A 120 17.40 21.51 -6.37
N TYR A 121 16.73 22.66 -6.40
CA TYR A 121 17.33 23.94 -6.70
C TYR A 121 17.23 24.85 -5.49
N GLU A 122 18.38 25.33 -5.01
CA GLU A 122 18.44 26.23 -3.85
C GLU A 122 19.26 27.46 -4.20
N THR A 123 18.88 28.60 -3.70
CA THR A 123 19.69 29.83 -3.72
C THR A 123 19.78 30.43 -2.32
N LYS A 124 20.55 31.47 -2.14
CA LYS A 124 20.61 32.23 -0.90
C LYS A 124 19.91 33.57 -1.08
N ASP A 125 18.92 33.83 -0.25
CA ASP A 125 18.33 35.17 -0.09
C ASP A 125 18.89 35.76 1.20
N GLY A 126 19.92 36.62 1.07
CA GLY A 126 20.72 37.09 2.18
C GLY A 126 21.41 35.96 2.94
N LEU A 127 21.02 35.72 4.19
CA LEU A 127 21.58 34.65 5.05
C LEU A 127 20.73 33.36 5.04
N ARG A 128 19.55 33.35 4.41
CA ARG A 128 18.62 32.21 4.40
C ARG A 128 18.79 31.39 3.13
N PRO A 129 18.84 30.04 3.24
CA PRO A 129 18.66 29.19 2.08
C PRO A 129 17.21 29.28 1.61
N GLN A 130 17.01 29.45 0.31
CA GLN A 130 15.71 29.48 -0.35
C GLN A 130 15.61 28.30 -1.31
N ASP A 131 14.64 27.44 -1.11
CA ASP A 131 14.28 26.36 -2.05
C ASP A 131 13.47 26.98 -3.20
N LEU A 132 13.92 26.74 -4.43
CA LEU A 132 13.33 27.27 -5.67
C LEU A 132 12.34 26.30 -6.30
N TYR A 133 11.75 25.39 -5.54
CA TYR A 133 10.79 24.43 -6.07
C TYR A 133 9.70 25.08 -6.91
N GLY A 134 9.56 24.64 -8.16
CA GLY A 134 8.58 25.16 -9.12
C GLY A 134 8.85 26.59 -9.63
N GLN A 135 9.88 27.27 -9.13
CA GLN A 135 10.24 28.65 -9.50
C GLN A 135 11.73 28.79 -9.82
N SER A 136 12.40 27.69 -10.09
CA SER A 136 13.81 27.72 -10.49
C SER A 136 13.97 28.46 -11.84
N PRO A 137 14.94 29.38 -11.97
CA PRO A 137 15.21 30.07 -13.25
C PRO A 137 15.86 29.14 -14.27
N ILE A 138 16.36 27.98 -13.84
CA ILE A 138 16.98 26.98 -14.70
C ILE A 138 16.37 25.59 -14.48
N ALA A 139 16.37 24.80 -15.53
CA ALA A 139 16.10 23.36 -15.48
C ALA A 139 17.33 22.59 -15.97
N VAL A 140 17.72 21.57 -15.23
CA VAL A 140 18.85 20.71 -15.57
C VAL A 140 18.31 19.36 -15.98
N GLU A 141 18.66 18.92 -17.17
CA GLU A 141 18.35 17.60 -17.73
C GLU A 141 19.64 16.78 -17.78
N PHE A 142 19.65 15.62 -17.14
CA PHE A 142 20.81 14.74 -17.13
C PHE A 142 20.70 13.71 -18.24
N ILE A 143 21.76 13.63 -19.07
CA ILE A 143 21.88 12.62 -20.12
C ILE A 143 22.55 11.41 -19.47
N ASN A 144 22.01 10.21 -19.61
CA ASN A 144 22.50 8.99 -18.95
C ASN A 144 22.41 9.07 -17.40
N ASP A 145 21.23 9.41 -16.91
CA ASP A 145 20.98 9.52 -15.48
C ASP A 145 21.16 8.18 -14.76
N ASN A 146 22.04 8.18 -13.75
CA ASN A 146 22.17 7.07 -12.82
C ASN A 146 21.43 7.41 -11.51
N ASP A 147 20.21 6.90 -11.34
CA ASP A 147 19.38 7.11 -10.15
C ASP A 147 20.04 6.69 -8.84
N ARG A 148 21.16 5.98 -8.89
CA ARG A 148 21.89 5.50 -7.71
C ARG A 148 22.92 6.47 -7.17
N GLN A 149 23.30 7.48 -7.94
CA GLN A 149 24.35 8.41 -7.57
C GLN A 149 23.78 9.78 -7.23
N GLY A 150 24.15 10.31 -6.08
CA GLY A 150 23.80 11.68 -5.68
C GLY A 150 25.01 12.60 -5.84
N PHE A 151 24.76 13.84 -6.26
CA PHE A 151 25.80 14.87 -6.41
C PHE A 151 25.20 16.26 -6.27
N ARG A 152 26.10 17.24 -6.16
CA ARG A 152 25.77 18.67 -6.01
C ARG A 152 26.76 19.50 -6.81
N PHE A 153 26.29 20.61 -7.36
CA PHE A 153 27.11 21.63 -7.99
C PHE A 153 26.43 23.00 -7.87
N GLU A 154 27.19 24.05 -8.17
CA GLU A 154 26.69 25.42 -8.16
C GLU A 154 26.68 26.00 -9.56
N VAL A 155 25.61 26.68 -9.92
CA VAL A 155 25.41 27.34 -11.21
C VAL A 155 25.32 28.84 -10.99
N SER A 156 26.22 29.60 -11.61
CA SER A 156 26.19 31.06 -11.65
C SER A 156 25.71 31.50 -13.02
N LEU A 157 24.75 32.39 -13.05
CA LEU A 157 24.13 32.92 -14.29
C LEU A 157 24.81 34.22 -14.71
N ARG A 158 24.98 34.41 -16.00
CA ARG A 158 25.55 35.62 -16.58
C ARG A 158 24.62 36.22 -17.65
N PRO A 159 24.69 37.55 -17.91
CA PRO A 159 23.85 38.23 -18.89
C PRO A 159 23.98 37.69 -20.31
N ASP A 160 25.15 37.16 -20.67
CA ASP A 160 25.51 36.70 -22.05
C ASP A 160 24.97 35.28 -22.36
N SER A 161 23.91 34.82 -21.68
CA SER A 161 23.40 33.45 -21.79
C SER A 161 24.42 32.37 -21.42
N ILE A 162 25.47 32.75 -20.71
CA ILE A 162 26.55 31.88 -20.28
C ILE A 162 26.23 31.41 -18.86
N VAL A 163 26.31 30.11 -18.63
CA VAL A 163 26.25 29.47 -17.33
C VAL A 163 27.65 29.06 -16.90
N LYS A 164 28.01 29.36 -15.67
CA LYS A 164 29.24 28.89 -15.05
C LYS A 164 28.91 27.87 -13.98
N LEU A 165 29.43 26.66 -14.15
CA LEU A 165 29.30 25.56 -13.19
C LEU A 165 30.58 25.43 -12.39
N ASN A 166 30.45 25.28 -11.08
CA ASN A 166 31.59 25.07 -10.18
C ASN A 166 31.18 24.24 -8.95
N TYR A 167 32.16 23.90 -8.09
CA TYR A 167 31.95 23.19 -6.82
C TYR A 167 31.20 21.85 -6.95
N PHE A 168 31.65 20.97 -7.85
CA PHE A 168 31.07 19.64 -7.98
C PHE A 168 31.43 18.77 -6.76
N GLU A 169 30.43 18.18 -6.16
CA GLU A 169 30.56 17.24 -5.04
C GLU A 169 29.73 16.00 -5.30
N ILE A 170 30.38 14.84 -5.28
CA ILE A 170 29.72 13.53 -5.43
C ILE A 170 29.47 12.95 -4.04
N PHE A 171 28.23 12.48 -3.81
CA PHE A 171 27.85 11.84 -2.54
C PHE A 171 28.12 10.33 -2.62
N GLY A 172 28.80 9.79 -1.65
CA GLY A 172 29.14 8.36 -1.58
C GLY A 172 30.11 8.08 -0.43
N PRO A 173 30.60 6.85 -0.32
CA PRO A 173 31.61 6.48 0.68
C PRO A 173 32.90 7.30 0.48
N ASP A 174 33.28 7.53 -0.78
CA ASP A 174 34.41 8.38 -1.16
C ASP A 174 33.90 9.72 -1.66
N LYS A 175 33.65 10.65 -0.72
CA LYS A 175 33.24 12.01 -1.07
C LYS A 175 34.30 12.68 -1.95
N GLN A 176 34.00 12.87 -3.23
CA GLN A 176 34.89 13.54 -4.16
C GLN A 176 34.41 14.97 -4.39
N LYS A 177 35.34 15.92 -4.31
CA LYS A 177 35.10 17.34 -4.57
C LYS A 177 35.98 17.83 -5.68
N PHE A 178 35.39 18.45 -6.67
CA PHE A 178 36.09 19.02 -7.80
C PHE A 178 35.83 20.52 -7.84
N LYS A 179 36.92 21.32 -7.82
CA LYS A 179 36.88 22.78 -7.97
C LYS A 179 37.15 23.17 -9.41
N GLN A 180 36.46 22.53 -10.36
CA GLN A 180 36.56 22.83 -11.75
C GLN A 180 35.50 23.87 -12.12
N GLU A 181 35.89 24.94 -12.82
CA GLU A 181 34.96 25.91 -13.41
C GLU A 181 34.74 25.53 -14.88
N ILE A 182 33.48 25.34 -15.24
CA ILE A 182 33.04 25.01 -16.60
C ILE A 182 32.10 26.12 -17.05
N SER A 183 32.41 26.75 -18.18
CA SER A 183 31.54 27.75 -18.81
C SER A 183 30.87 27.13 -20.02
N ALA A 184 29.56 27.30 -20.15
CA ALA A 184 28.77 26.78 -21.28
C ALA A 184 27.63 27.73 -21.62
N VAL A 185 27.01 27.52 -22.76
CA VAL A 185 25.82 28.25 -23.20
C VAL A 185 24.56 27.44 -22.84
N PHE A 186 23.43 28.12 -22.61
CA PHE A 186 22.16 27.43 -22.42
C PHE A 186 21.81 26.53 -23.62
N GLY A 187 21.39 25.32 -23.33
CA GLY A 187 20.95 24.34 -24.33
C GLY A 187 22.06 23.42 -24.85
N ASP A 188 23.31 23.74 -24.59
CA ASP A 188 24.44 22.89 -24.99
C ASP A 188 24.57 21.68 -24.06
N THR A 189 25.10 20.57 -24.61
CA THR A 189 25.48 19.40 -23.81
C THR A 189 26.81 19.65 -23.11
N ILE A 190 26.76 19.74 -21.79
CA ILE A 190 27.92 20.05 -20.97
C ILE A 190 28.46 18.73 -20.37
N SER A 191 29.73 18.45 -20.65
CA SER A 191 30.44 17.33 -20.01
C SER A 191 31.05 17.79 -18.70
N THR A 192 30.61 17.17 -17.60
CA THR A 192 31.04 17.52 -16.25
C THR A 192 31.57 16.30 -15.51
N PRO A 193 32.29 16.48 -14.38
CA PRO A 193 32.75 15.37 -13.54
C PRO A 193 31.60 14.47 -12.99
N VAL A 194 30.37 14.97 -13.00
CA VAL A 194 29.17 14.25 -12.50
C VAL A 194 28.29 13.70 -13.62
N GLY A 195 28.73 13.79 -14.86
CA GLY A 195 28.03 13.31 -16.06
C GLY A 195 27.72 14.40 -17.07
N GLN A 196 27.05 14.01 -18.14
CA GLN A 196 26.59 14.94 -19.17
C GLN A 196 25.24 15.52 -18.82
N MET A 197 25.08 16.83 -18.98
CA MET A 197 23.83 17.52 -18.68
C MET A 197 23.56 18.66 -19.66
N ILE A 198 22.31 19.03 -19.76
CA ILE A 198 21.84 20.20 -20.50
C ILE A 198 21.15 21.13 -19.50
N ILE A 199 21.51 22.42 -19.55
CA ILE A 199 20.88 23.46 -18.72
C ILE A 199 20.06 24.34 -19.63
N ARG A 200 18.75 24.47 -19.28
CA ARG A 200 17.82 25.31 -20.03
C ARG A 200 17.26 26.41 -19.13
N PRO A 201 17.04 27.63 -19.63
CA PRO A 201 16.33 28.65 -18.91
C PRO A 201 14.84 28.28 -18.79
N THR A 202 14.22 28.63 -17.69
CA THR A 202 12.78 28.45 -17.46
C THR A 202 12.04 29.79 -17.62
N LEU A 203 10.71 29.77 -17.49
CA LEU A 203 9.88 30.97 -17.49
C LEU A 203 10.16 31.91 -16.30
N TYR A 204 10.83 31.43 -15.27
CA TYR A 204 11.21 32.18 -14.08
C TYR A 204 12.58 32.85 -14.18
N MET A 205 13.22 32.76 -15.35
CA MET A 205 14.48 33.43 -15.59
C MET A 205 14.28 34.95 -15.62
N SER A 206 14.95 35.65 -14.73
CA SER A 206 14.91 37.08 -14.60
C SER A 206 16.32 37.68 -14.53
N PRO A 207 16.56 38.91 -15.04
CA PRO A 207 17.87 39.56 -14.90
C PRO A 207 18.37 39.69 -13.46
N ASP A 208 17.47 39.74 -12.48
CA ASP A 208 17.81 39.79 -11.05
C ASP A 208 18.67 38.56 -10.60
N TYR A 209 18.58 37.45 -11.31
CA TYR A 209 19.37 36.26 -10.98
C TYR A 209 20.84 36.38 -11.38
N TYR A 210 21.21 37.34 -12.24
CA TYR A 210 22.61 37.56 -12.60
C TYR A 210 23.43 38.14 -11.43
N GLU A 211 22.81 38.86 -10.54
CA GLU A 211 23.41 39.46 -9.37
C GLU A 211 23.21 38.67 -8.08
N LYS A 212 22.34 37.64 -8.10
CA LYS A 212 22.06 36.79 -6.96
C LYS A 212 23.17 35.76 -6.72
N ALA A 213 23.13 35.17 -5.51
CA ALA A 213 23.99 34.05 -5.16
C ALA A 213 23.84 32.89 -6.15
N PRO A 214 24.90 32.09 -6.37
CA PRO A 214 24.83 30.91 -7.22
C PRO A 214 23.67 29.99 -6.86
N ILE A 215 23.06 29.38 -7.87
CA ILE A 215 22.02 28.38 -7.69
C ILE A 215 22.72 27.06 -7.41
N ARG A 216 22.42 26.48 -6.26
CA ARG A 216 22.89 25.16 -5.90
C ARG A 216 21.94 24.13 -6.45
N VAL A 217 22.43 23.26 -7.31
CA VAL A 217 21.70 22.13 -7.85
C VAL A 217 22.17 20.89 -7.12
N THR A 218 21.22 20.21 -6.46
CA THR A 218 21.50 18.95 -5.77
C THR A 218 20.66 17.85 -6.39
N LYS A 219 21.31 16.82 -6.93
CA LYS A 219 20.66 15.59 -7.33
C LYS A 219 20.85 14.55 -6.25
N GLY A 220 19.76 14.01 -5.76
CA GLY A 220 19.74 12.95 -4.77
C GLY A 220 19.63 11.57 -5.42
N ASN A 221 20.15 10.54 -4.74
CA ASN A 221 19.84 9.15 -5.06
C ASN A 221 18.34 8.91 -4.86
N LEU A 222 17.68 8.28 -5.85
CA LEU A 222 16.23 8.05 -5.82
C LEU A 222 15.78 7.36 -4.54
N GLY A 223 16.49 6.32 -4.09
CA GLY A 223 16.14 5.58 -2.87
C GLY A 223 16.24 6.43 -1.60
N VAL A 224 17.27 7.28 -1.50
CA VAL A 224 17.48 8.18 -0.35
C VAL A 224 16.43 9.29 -0.34
N VAL A 225 16.14 9.87 -1.51
CA VAL A 225 15.11 10.92 -1.64
C VAL A 225 13.73 10.35 -1.32
N THR A 226 13.41 9.17 -1.84
CA THR A 226 12.16 8.47 -1.50
C THR A 226 12.02 8.26 0.00
N GLN A 227 13.06 7.76 0.66
CA GLN A 227 13.07 7.54 2.10
C GLN A 227 12.91 8.85 2.88
N PHE A 228 13.53 9.93 2.43
CA PHE A 228 13.35 11.25 3.03
C PHE A 228 11.90 11.70 2.99
N TYR A 229 11.25 11.68 1.82
CA TYR A 229 9.85 12.07 1.68
C TYR A 229 8.90 11.12 2.41
N GLN A 230 9.19 9.83 2.44
CA GLN A 230 8.45 8.83 3.22
C GLN A 230 8.44 9.17 4.73
N HIS A 231 9.52 9.76 5.25
CA HIS A 231 9.58 10.19 6.65
C HIS A 231 8.95 11.57 6.89
N GLU A 232 9.02 12.47 5.93
CA GLU A 232 8.44 13.81 6.03
C GLU A 232 6.92 13.81 5.91
N VAL A 233 6.35 12.93 5.08
CA VAL A 233 4.91 12.77 4.94
C VAL A 233 4.38 11.92 6.09
N LYS A 234 3.50 12.50 6.91
CA LYS A 234 2.83 11.82 8.02
C LYS A 234 1.40 11.53 7.67
N SER A 235 1.00 10.28 7.78
CA SER A 235 -0.39 9.84 7.61
C SER A 235 -0.89 9.26 8.91
N PHE A 236 -2.04 9.71 9.37
CA PHE A 236 -2.64 9.25 10.64
C PHE A 236 -4.16 9.36 10.59
N VAL A 237 -4.84 8.62 11.44
CA VAL A 237 -6.30 8.68 11.57
C VAL A 237 -6.69 9.98 12.27
N ALA A 238 -7.49 10.82 11.60
CA ALA A 238 -7.94 12.09 12.15
C ALA A 238 -8.91 11.90 13.34
N ASN A 239 -9.77 10.88 13.26
CA ASN A 239 -10.71 10.53 14.32
C ASN A 239 -10.86 8.99 14.38
N LYS A 240 -10.80 8.43 15.58
CA LYS A 240 -10.94 6.98 15.80
C LYS A 240 -12.31 6.42 15.39
N GLN A 241 -13.31 7.27 15.24
CA GLN A 241 -14.68 6.90 14.86
C GLN A 241 -15.01 7.18 13.39
N ALA A 242 -14.15 7.92 12.68
CA ALA A 242 -14.34 8.24 11.29
C ALA A 242 -13.24 7.56 10.44
N SER A 243 -13.61 7.02 9.28
CA SER A 243 -12.68 6.46 8.30
C SER A 243 -11.93 7.57 7.54
N ILE A 244 -11.42 8.58 8.27
CA ILE A 244 -10.73 9.72 7.69
C ILE A 244 -9.24 9.63 8.03
N ILE A 245 -8.42 9.59 6.98
CA ILE A 245 -6.96 9.66 7.09
C ILE A 245 -6.53 11.11 6.80
N THR A 246 -5.77 11.67 7.71
CA THR A 246 -5.10 12.96 7.52
C THR A 246 -3.67 12.72 7.06
N ILE A 247 -3.32 13.30 5.93
CA ILE A 247 -1.96 13.34 5.39
C ILE A 247 -1.41 14.73 5.64
N SER A 248 -0.22 14.83 6.18
CA SER A 248 0.43 16.10 6.47
C SER A 248 1.90 16.07 6.08
N MET A 249 2.39 17.21 5.58
CA MET A 249 3.79 17.43 5.27
C MET A 249 4.23 18.82 5.67
N LYS A 250 5.47 18.94 6.15
CA LYS A 250 6.13 20.22 6.47
C LYS A 250 7.15 20.55 5.39
N SER A 251 7.13 21.81 4.91
CA SER A 251 8.09 22.28 3.90
C SER A 251 8.35 23.77 4.06
N SER A 252 9.52 24.22 3.62
CA SER A 252 9.81 25.64 3.46
C SER A 252 9.03 26.26 2.31
N VAL A 253 8.65 25.46 1.30
CA VAL A 253 7.83 25.88 0.16
C VAL A 253 6.45 25.23 0.28
N PRO A 254 5.39 26.01 0.56
CA PRO A 254 4.02 25.47 0.73
C PRO A 254 3.54 24.67 -0.47
N LYS A 255 3.83 25.16 -1.69
CA LYS A 255 3.47 24.50 -2.94
C LYS A 255 4.08 23.12 -3.10
N LYS A 256 5.33 22.94 -2.65
CA LYS A 256 6.01 21.63 -2.66
C LYS A 256 5.27 20.60 -1.79
N ALA A 257 4.83 21.02 -0.60
CA ALA A 257 4.07 20.15 0.28
C ALA A 257 2.69 19.80 -0.30
N GLU A 258 2.02 20.78 -0.94
CA GLU A 258 0.74 20.56 -1.62
C GLU A 258 0.90 19.58 -2.78
N ASP A 259 1.90 19.79 -3.63
CA ASP A 259 2.13 18.94 -4.80
C ASP A 259 2.47 17.50 -4.39
N VAL A 260 3.33 17.31 -3.36
CA VAL A 260 3.65 15.99 -2.81
C VAL A 260 2.42 15.28 -2.27
N ILE A 261 1.59 15.96 -1.47
CA ILE A 261 0.38 15.37 -0.90
C ILE A 261 -0.64 15.05 -1.99
N ASN A 262 -0.89 15.98 -2.92
CA ASN A 262 -1.87 15.76 -3.99
C ASN A 262 -1.43 14.66 -4.94
N THR A 263 -0.14 14.61 -5.29
CA THR A 263 0.40 13.54 -6.15
C THR A 263 0.36 12.19 -5.43
N LEU A 264 0.64 12.16 -4.12
CA LEU A 264 0.50 10.93 -3.34
C LEU A 264 -0.93 10.40 -3.35
N ILE A 265 -1.91 11.29 -3.19
CA ILE A 265 -3.33 10.93 -3.27
C ILE A 265 -3.67 10.40 -4.67
N ALA A 266 -3.23 11.08 -5.73
CA ALA A 266 -3.50 10.67 -7.11
C ALA A 266 -2.85 9.31 -7.44
N VAL A 267 -1.62 9.08 -7.00
CA VAL A 267 -0.92 7.79 -7.17
C VAL A 267 -1.63 6.69 -6.39
N TYR A 268 -2.07 6.96 -5.16
CA TYR A 268 -2.84 6.03 -4.34
C TYR A 268 -4.18 5.68 -4.99
N GLU A 269 -4.93 6.67 -5.49
CA GLU A 269 -6.21 6.45 -6.19
C GLU A 269 -6.02 5.60 -7.44
N LYS A 270 -5.00 5.92 -8.25
CA LYS A 270 -4.66 5.13 -9.43
C LYS A 270 -4.33 3.68 -9.08
N ASP A 271 -3.52 3.48 -8.05
CA ASP A 271 -3.13 2.17 -7.56
C ASP A 271 -4.34 1.34 -7.11
N ALA A 272 -5.27 1.95 -6.36
CA ALA A 272 -6.51 1.31 -5.93
C ALA A 272 -7.44 0.94 -7.11
N ILE A 273 -7.44 1.75 -8.19
CA ILE A 273 -8.19 1.46 -9.41
C ILE A 273 -7.55 0.28 -10.16
N ASP A 274 -6.22 0.30 -10.33
CA ASP A 274 -5.49 -0.75 -11.03
C ASP A 274 -5.64 -2.10 -10.33
N ASP A 275 -5.65 -2.11 -9.00
CA ASP A 275 -5.92 -3.33 -8.21
C ASP A 275 -7.33 -3.90 -8.44
N LYS A 276 -8.36 -3.03 -8.39
CA LYS A 276 -9.75 -3.45 -8.67
C LYS A 276 -9.90 -3.97 -10.10
N ARG A 277 -9.20 -3.31 -11.05
CA ARG A 277 -9.19 -3.78 -12.44
C ARG A 277 -8.56 -5.17 -12.56
N GLY A 278 -7.42 -5.42 -11.89
CA GLY A 278 -6.76 -6.71 -11.89
C GLY A 278 -7.67 -7.84 -11.39
N ILE A 279 -8.44 -7.59 -10.30
CA ILE A 279 -9.42 -8.55 -9.80
C ILE A 279 -10.52 -8.79 -10.85
N ALA A 280 -11.07 -7.72 -11.43
CA ALA A 280 -12.15 -7.83 -12.42
C ALA A 280 -11.68 -8.59 -13.68
N GLU A 281 -10.48 -8.29 -14.18
CA GLU A 281 -9.90 -8.98 -15.35
C GLU A 281 -9.65 -10.46 -15.06
N SER A 282 -9.09 -10.80 -13.90
CA SER A 282 -8.88 -12.20 -13.50
C SER A 282 -10.20 -12.96 -13.36
N THR A 283 -11.21 -12.30 -12.78
CA THR A 283 -12.56 -12.89 -12.65
C THR A 283 -13.20 -13.07 -14.02
N GLY A 284 -13.10 -12.07 -14.93
CA GLY A 284 -13.61 -12.17 -16.30
C GLY A 284 -12.97 -13.34 -17.06
N GLN A 285 -11.65 -13.46 -17.04
CA GLN A 285 -10.95 -14.56 -17.69
C GLN A 285 -11.37 -15.94 -17.13
N PHE A 286 -11.57 -16.02 -15.82
CA PHE A 286 -12.08 -17.27 -15.22
C PHE A 286 -13.47 -17.64 -15.72
N ILE A 287 -14.38 -16.64 -15.80
CA ILE A 287 -15.75 -16.85 -16.30
C ILE A 287 -15.73 -17.26 -17.77
N ASP A 288 -14.94 -16.56 -18.60
CA ASP A 288 -14.82 -16.86 -20.03
C ASP A 288 -14.36 -18.30 -20.27
N ASN A 289 -13.29 -18.71 -19.59
CA ASN A 289 -12.79 -20.09 -19.66
C ASN A 289 -13.85 -21.11 -19.21
N ARG A 290 -14.63 -20.77 -18.20
CA ARG A 290 -15.66 -21.69 -17.69
C ARG A 290 -16.86 -21.78 -18.61
N LEU A 291 -17.26 -20.67 -19.24
CA LEU A 291 -18.33 -20.63 -20.26
C LEU A 291 -17.95 -21.50 -21.47
N GLU A 292 -16.70 -21.43 -21.94
CA GLU A 292 -16.21 -22.27 -23.03
C GLU A 292 -16.37 -23.76 -22.70
N ILE A 293 -15.91 -24.20 -21.53
CA ILE A 293 -16.03 -25.57 -21.09
C ILE A 293 -17.49 -26.04 -21.02
N ILE A 294 -18.36 -25.23 -20.42
CA ILE A 294 -19.79 -25.59 -20.28
C ILE A 294 -20.50 -25.60 -21.64
N SER A 295 -20.12 -24.71 -22.53
CA SER A 295 -20.66 -24.69 -23.91
C SER A 295 -20.32 -25.95 -24.70
N GLU A 296 -19.06 -26.44 -24.56
CA GLU A 296 -18.63 -27.71 -25.13
C GLU A 296 -19.41 -28.89 -24.54
N GLU A 297 -19.50 -28.94 -23.21
CA GLU A 297 -20.24 -29.97 -22.48
C GLU A 297 -21.74 -29.97 -22.82
N LEU A 298 -22.35 -28.80 -23.01
CA LEU A 298 -23.74 -28.68 -23.43
C LEU A 298 -23.94 -29.21 -24.87
N SER A 299 -23.01 -28.84 -25.77
CA SER A 299 -23.04 -29.34 -27.17
C SER A 299 -22.86 -30.85 -27.26
N GLU A 300 -22.13 -31.46 -26.34
CA GLU A 300 -21.97 -32.92 -26.24
C GLU A 300 -23.27 -33.56 -25.78
N VAL A 301 -23.92 -33.01 -24.75
CA VAL A 301 -25.21 -33.50 -24.26
C VAL A 301 -26.29 -33.37 -25.32
N ASP A 302 -26.34 -32.28 -26.07
CA ASP A 302 -27.30 -32.10 -27.19
C ASP A 302 -27.12 -33.16 -28.27
N ARG A 303 -25.88 -33.44 -28.65
CA ARG A 303 -25.56 -34.53 -29.59
C ARG A 303 -25.98 -35.91 -29.05
N ASN A 304 -25.81 -36.13 -27.75
CA ASN A 304 -26.25 -37.38 -27.15
C ASN A 304 -27.77 -37.53 -27.13
N ILE A 305 -28.52 -36.45 -26.90
CA ILE A 305 -29.99 -36.42 -27.03
C ILE A 305 -30.43 -36.74 -28.46
N GLU A 306 -29.81 -36.06 -29.45
CA GLU A 306 -30.12 -36.27 -30.85
C GLU A 306 -29.88 -37.74 -31.26
N LYS A 307 -28.70 -38.27 -30.91
CA LYS A 307 -28.32 -39.66 -31.18
C LYS A 307 -29.29 -40.63 -30.52
N PHE A 308 -29.60 -40.43 -29.24
CA PHE A 308 -30.51 -41.29 -28.49
C PHE A 308 -31.92 -41.31 -29.13
N LYS A 309 -32.46 -40.14 -29.49
CA LYS A 309 -33.78 -40.02 -30.18
C LYS A 309 -33.76 -40.74 -31.51
N LYS A 310 -32.68 -40.59 -32.29
CA LYS A 310 -32.55 -41.20 -33.62
C LYS A 310 -32.44 -42.74 -33.55
N ASP A 311 -31.59 -43.23 -32.64
CA ASP A 311 -31.31 -44.66 -32.49
C ASP A 311 -32.54 -45.41 -31.95
N ASN A 312 -33.34 -44.81 -31.10
CA ASN A 312 -34.50 -45.41 -30.47
C ASN A 312 -35.85 -45.04 -31.16
N LYS A 313 -35.84 -44.23 -32.21
CA LYS A 313 -37.06 -43.77 -32.95
C LYS A 313 -38.14 -43.17 -32.05
N ILE A 314 -37.76 -42.49 -30.98
CA ILE A 314 -38.64 -41.90 -29.96
C ILE A 314 -39.07 -40.53 -30.44
N TYR A 315 -40.36 -40.33 -30.78
CA TYR A 315 -40.88 -39.05 -31.22
C TYR A 315 -41.74 -38.33 -30.17
N ASP A 316 -42.36 -39.10 -29.23
CA ASP A 316 -43.20 -38.50 -28.17
C ASP A 316 -43.23 -39.40 -26.93
N ILE A 317 -43.25 -38.80 -25.76
CA ILE A 317 -43.30 -39.50 -24.46
C ILE A 317 -44.55 -39.04 -23.72
N VAL A 318 -45.45 -39.95 -23.51
CA VAL A 318 -46.83 -39.79 -23.04
C VAL A 318 -46.96 -39.44 -21.55
N SER A 319 -48.02 -38.70 -21.25
CA SER A 319 -48.29 -37.84 -20.12
C SER A 319 -48.54 -38.48 -18.73
N GLU A 320 -48.66 -39.80 -18.56
CA GLU A 320 -48.99 -40.40 -17.24
C GLU A 320 -47.76 -40.77 -16.39
N ALA A 321 -46.64 -40.89 -17.06
CA ALA A 321 -45.33 -40.94 -16.39
C ALA A 321 -44.79 -39.55 -15.99
N GLU A 322 -45.37 -38.48 -16.55
CA GLU A 322 -44.88 -37.13 -16.48
C GLU A 322 -44.72 -36.59 -15.05
N GLN A 323 -45.65 -36.88 -14.15
CA GLN A 323 -45.63 -36.30 -12.83
C GLN A 323 -44.55 -36.95 -11.93
N THR A 324 -44.50 -38.28 -11.89
CA THR A 324 -43.47 -39.01 -11.12
C THR A 324 -42.09 -38.85 -11.75
N ILE A 325 -42.06 -38.72 -13.06
CA ILE A 325 -40.87 -38.43 -13.84
C ILE A 325 -40.38 -37.00 -13.60
N THR A 326 -41.32 -36.03 -13.50
CA THR A 326 -40.98 -34.63 -13.18
C THR A 326 -40.38 -34.48 -11.79
N GLU A 327 -40.94 -35.20 -10.79
CA GLU A 327 -40.35 -35.22 -9.43
C GLU A 327 -38.96 -35.84 -9.41
N SER A 328 -38.76 -37.00 -10.07
CA SER A 328 -37.43 -37.61 -10.23
C SER A 328 -36.51 -36.69 -11.01
N ALA A 329 -37.04 -35.98 -12.03
CA ALA A 329 -36.34 -34.99 -12.78
C ALA A 329 -35.85 -33.83 -11.91
N GLN A 330 -36.69 -33.36 -11.01
CA GLN A 330 -36.33 -32.29 -10.08
C GLN A 330 -35.21 -32.72 -9.10
N TYR A 331 -35.35 -33.89 -8.46
CA TYR A 331 -34.33 -34.40 -7.52
C TYR A 331 -32.98 -34.57 -8.20
N LYS A 332 -32.92 -35.04 -9.40
CA LYS A 332 -31.65 -35.20 -10.12
C LYS A 332 -31.09 -33.86 -10.59
N THR A 333 -31.96 -32.88 -10.98
CA THR A 333 -31.57 -31.53 -11.29
C THR A 333 -30.93 -30.85 -10.12
N ASP A 334 -31.58 -30.96 -8.97
CA ASP A 334 -31.04 -30.40 -7.72
C ASP A 334 -29.74 -31.13 -7.30
N GLY A 335 -29.69 -32.47 -7.49
CA GLY A 335 -28.49 -33.25 -7.26
C GLY A 335 -27.29 -32.85 -8.12
N LEU A 336 -27.51 -32.64 -9.41
CA LEU A 336 -26.46 -32.19 -10.32
C LEU A 336 -26.06 -30.72 -10.05
N SER A 337 -27.01 -29.88 -9.61
CA SER A 337 -26.68 -28.54 -9.12
C SER A 337 -25.72 -28.61 -7.92
N LEU A 338 -26.02 -29.46 -6.95
CA LEU A 338 -25.13 -29.70 -5.81
C LEU A 338 -23.78 -30.30 -6.22
N GLU A 339 -23.75 -31.26 -7.16
CA GLU A 339 -22.51 -31.80 -7.71
C GLU A 339 -21.65 -30.72 -8.38
N ASN A 340 -22.28 -29.82 -9.14
CA ASN A 340 -21.58 -28.71 -9.76
C ASN A 340 -21.03 -27.73 -8.69
N GLN A 341 -21.80 -27.44 -7.66
CA GLN A 341 -21.33 -26.64 -6.54
C GLN A 341 -20.14 -27.31 -5.82
N ILE A 342 -20.21 -28.64 -5.62
CA ILE A 342 -19.10 -29.41 -5.07
C ILE A 342 -17.87 -29.27 -5.96
N ARG A 343 -17.99 -29.55 -7.26
CA ARG A 343 -16.86 -29.46 -8.23
C ARG A 343 -16.24 -28.05 -8.26
N MET A 344 -17.09 -27.03 -8.26
CA MET A 344 -16.61 -25.64 -8.22
C MET A 344 -15.84 -25.36 -6.92
N THR A 345 -16.37 -25.85 -5.81
CA THR A 345 -15.73 -25.69 -4.51
C THR A 345 -14.41 -26.50 -4.43
N GLU A 346 -14.40 -27.72 -4.97
CA GLU A 346 -13.19 -28.56 -5.09
C GLU A 346 -12.14 -27.91 -6.01
N PHE A 347 -12.55 -27.39 -7.15
CA PHE A 347 -11.67 -26.65 -8.05
C PHE A 347 -11.03 -25.45 -7.35
N LEU A 348 -11.84 -24.66 -6.60
CA LEU A 348 -11.30 -23.56 -5.83
C LEU A 348 -10.36 -24.01 -4.72
N LYS A 349 -10.68 -25.12 -4.06
CA LYS A 349 -9.79 -25.74 -3.07
C LYS A 349 -8.47 -26.19 -3.71
N GLU A 350 -8.51 -26.85 -4.86
CA GLU A 350 -7.34 -27.28 -5.62
C GLU A 350 -6.48 -26.08 -6.05
N TYR A 351 -7.10 -25.02 -6.55
CA TYR A 351 -6.43 -23.76 -6.84
C TYR A 351 -5.71 -23.19 -5.61
N LEU A 352 -6.35 -23.26 -4.44
CA LEU A 352 -5.74 -22.83 -3.17
C LEU A 352 -4.66 -23.76 -2.66
N LEU A 353 -4.67 -25.04 -3.02
CA LEU A 353 -3.64 -26.00 -2.63
C LEU A 353 -2.40 -25.94 -3.54
N ASP A 354 -2.53 -25.37 -4.74
CA ASP A 354 -1.42 -25.25 -5.68
C ASP A 354 -0.36 -24.26 -5.16
N PRO A 355 0.88 -24.73 -4.89
CA PRO A 355 1.94 -23.88 -4.40
C PRO A 355 2.39 -22.80 -5.40
N THR A 356 2.16 -23.02 -6.70
CA THR A 356 2.55 -22.06 -7.74
C THR A 356 1.67 -20.82 -7.74
N LYS A 357 0.44 -20.95 -7.23
CA LYS A 357 -0.60 -19.90 -7.19
C LYS A 357 -0.70 -19.18 -5.85
N THR A 358 0.35 -19.26 -5.02
CA THR A 358 0.33 -18.64 -3.69
C THR A 358 0.26 -17.11 -3.77
N ASN A 359 0.81 -16.54 -4.83
CA ASN A 359 0.86 -15.09 -5.05
C ASN A 359 -0.14 -14.62 -6.12
N GLU A 360 -1.05 -15.49 -6.56
CA GLU A 360 -2.12 -15.11 -7.47
C GLU A 360 -3.40 -14.81 -6.69
N LEU A 361 -4.19 -13.85 -7.21
CA LEU A 361 -5.49 -13.54 -6.64
C LEU A 361 -6.43 -14.74 -6.83
N ILE A 362 -7.15 -15.05 -5.78
CA ILE A 362 -8.20 -16.07 -5.87
C ILE A 362 -9.29 -15.55 -6.81
N PRO A 363 -9.67 -16.30 -7.85
CA PRO A 363 -10.76 -15.90 -8.74
C PRO A 363 -12.03 -15.61 -7.94
N GLY A 364 -12.77 -14.58 -8.36
CA GLY A 364 -14.02 -14.19 -7.71
C GLY A 364 -15.01 -15.35 -7.64
N THR A 365 -15.66 -15.49 -6.53
CA THR A 365 -16.43 -16.67 -6.12
C THR A 365 -17.86 -16.70 -6.63
N LEU A 366 -18.08 -16.16 -7.79
CA LEU A 366 -19.39 -15.99 -8.40
C LEU A 366 -20.19 -17.31 -8.59
N SER A 367 -19.52 -18.42 -8.38
CA SER A 367 -20.13 -19.76 -8.52
C SER A 367 -20.36 -20.50 -7.19
N ILE A 368 -19.92 -19.96 -6.07
CA ILE A 368 -20.15 -20.58 -4.77
C ILE A 368 -21.27 -19.83 -4.05
N ASN A 369 -22.38 -20.52 -3.84
CA ASN A 369 -23.52 -19.96 -3.11
C ASN A 369 -23.28 -19.98 -1.60
N SER A 370 -22.18 -19.32 -1.17
CA SER A 370 -21.83 -19.17 0.25
C SER A 370 -21.26 -17.77 0.50
N PRO A 371 -22.06 -16.86 1.03
CA PRO A 371 -21.61 -15.50 1.38
C PRO A 371 -20.39 -15.49 2.31
N ALA A 372 -20.30 -16.45 3.21
CA ALA A 372 -19.19 -16.57 4.15
C ALA A 372 -17.86 -16.85 3.44
N ILE A 373 -17.86 -17.78 2.47
CA ILE A 373 -16.68 -18.10 1.67
C ILE A 373 -16.29 -16.91 0.81
N ASN A 374 -17.27 -16.27 0.16
CA ASN A 374 -17.04 -15.10 -0.68
C ASN A 374 -16.37 -13.97 0.10
N SER A 375 -16.89 -13.65 1.30
CA SER A 375 -16.29 -12.64 2.18
C SER A 375 -14.86 -12.97 2.62
N GLN A 376 -14.57 -14.26 2.92
CA GLN A 376 -13.21 -14.68 3.27
C GLN A 376 -12.24 -14.53 2.10
N ILE A 377 -12.68 -14.84 0.89
CA ILE A 377 -11.86 -14.72 -0.33
C ILE A 377 -11.59 -13.25 -0.67
N GLU A 378 -12.60 -12.39 -0.59
CA GLU A 378 -12.42 -10.95 -0.77
C GLU A 378 -11.42 -10.38 0.26
N GLY A 379 -11.55 -10.79 1.51
CA GLY A 379 -10.61 -10.43 2.56
C GLY A 379 -9.18 -10.89 2.25
N TYR A 380 -9.03 -12.15 1.85
CA TYR A 380 -7.74 -12.72 1.46
C TYR A 380 -7.12 -11.98 0.27
N ASN A 381 -7.89 -11.74 -0.79
CA ASN A 381 -7.42 -11.02 -1.98
C ASN A 381 -6.95 -9.61 -1.63
N THR A 382 -7.69 -8.91 -0.77
CA THR A 382 -7.31 -7.58 -0.29
C THR A 382 -5.99 -7.62 0.49
N GLU A 383 -5.83 -8.60 1.38
CA GLU A 383 -4.59 -8.77 2.14
C GLU A 383 -3.41 -9.21 1.27
N LEU A 384 -3.65 -10.07 0.27
CA LEU A 384 -2.63 -10.52 -0.67
C LEU A 384 -2.11 -9.37 -1.53
N GLN A 385 -2.99 -8.53 -2.06
CA GLN A 385 -2.59 -7.33 -2.81
C GLN A 385 -1.69 -6.43 -1.96
N ARG A 386 -2.08 -6.23 -0.71
CA ARG A 386 -1.29 -5.46 0.23
C ARG A 386 0.09 -6.09 0.50
N TYR A 387 0.13 -7.42 0.69
CA TYR A 387 1.38 -8.16 0.85
C TYR A 387 2.29 -8.00 -0.36
N MET A 388 1.74 -8.17 -1.58
CA MET A 388 2.49 -8.02 -2.83
C MET A 388 3.07 -6.62 -2.98
N LYS A 389 2.30 -5.58 -2.64
CA LYS A 389 2.75 -4.18 -2.64
C LYS A 389 3.91 -3.95 -1.68
N LEU A 390 3.77 -4.42 -0.46
CA LEU A 390 4.81 -4.25 0.56
C LEU A 390 6.05 -5.09 0.27
N ASN A 391 5.88 -6.31 -0.25
CA ASN A 391 6.98 -7.22 -0.56
C ASN A 391 7.84 -6.74 -1.74
N SER A 392 7.24 -6.03 -2.72
CA SER A 392 7.99 -5.43 -3.83
C SER A 392 8.87 -4.24 -3.41
N GLU A 393 8.63 -3.67 -2.22
CA GLU A 393 9.22 -2.41 -1.77
C GLU A 393 10.15 -2.53 -0.57
N SER A 394 10.16 -3.68 0.09
CA SER A 394 10.87 -3.88 1.36
C SER A 394 11.65 -5.21 1.36
N SER A 395 12.61 -5.31 2.25
CA SER A 395 13.36 -6.57 2.46
C SER A 395 12.47 -7.65 3.06
N GLU A 396 12.66 -8.91 2.64
CA GLU A 396 11.99 -10.10 3.16
C GLU A 396 12.10 -10.26 4.70
N ASN A 397 13.09 -9.63 5.31
CA ASN A 397 13.30 -9.65 6.75
C ASN A 397 12.46 -8.63 7.52
N ASN A 398 11.58 -7.88 6.86
CA ASN A 398 10.69 -6.94 7.53
C ASN A 398 9.63 -7.69 8.37
N PRO A 399 9.56 -7.49 9.69
CA PRO A 399 8.61 -8.18 10.56
C PRO A 399 7.14 -8.00 10.14
N ILE A 400 6.80 -6.88 9.52
CA ILE A 400 5.46 -6.58 9.04
C ILE A 400 5.10 -7.50 7.86
N ILE A 401 6.04 -7.70 6.94
CA ILE A 401 5.85 -8.59 5.78
C ILE A 401 5.74 -10.04 6.25
N GLN A 402 6.60 -10.45 7.18
CA GLN A 402 6.54 -11.80 7.75
C GLN A 402 5.20 -12.04 8.47
N ASN A 403 4.75 -11.08 9.27
CA ASN A 403 3.47 -11.18 9.95
C ASN A 403 2.30 -11.23 8.96
N LEU A 404 2.33 -10.41 7.91
CA LEU A 404 1.31 -10.40 6.88
C LEU A 404 1.32 -11.72 6.07
N GLY A 405 2.50 -12.21 5.72
CA GLY A 405 2.68 -13.51 5.05
C GLY A 405 2.16 -14.69 5.91
N ASN A 406 2.46 -14.67 7.21
CA ASN A 406 1.93 -15.66 8.16
C ASN A 406 0.40 -15.54 8.30
N GLY A 407 -0.12 -14.32 8.32
CA GLY A 407 -1.55 -14.03 8.32
C GLY A 407 -2.23 -14.60 7.08
N LEU A 408 -1.69 -14.31 5.89
CA LEU A 408 -2.17 -14.83 4.61
C LEU A 408 -2.15 -16.37 4.58
N ALA A 409 -1.06 -17.00 5.02
CA ALA A 409 -0.98 -18.45 5.11
C ALA A 409 -2.02 -19.03 6.09
N SER A 410 -2.31 -18.33 7.18
CA SER A 410 -3.37 -18.71 8.13
C SER A 410 -4.76 -18.57 7.52
N THR A 411 -5.03 -17.42 6.87
CA THR A 411 -6.31 -17.16 6.20
C THR A 411 -6.53 -18.14 5.07
N ARG A 412 -5.50 -18.45 4.25
CA ARG A 412 -5.57 -19.47 3.18
C ARG A 412 -5.95 -20.85 3.74
N ARG A 413 -5.34 -21.28 4.84
CA ARG A 413 -5.71 -22.52 5.52
C ARG A 413 -7.13 -22.48 6.07
N SER A 414 -7.56 -21.36 6.62
CA SER A 414 -8.92 -21.17 7.11
C SER A 414 -9.94 -21.27 5.98
N ILE A 415 -9.66 -20.65 4.82
CA ILE A 415 -10.52 -20.75 3.63
C ILE A 415 -10.60 -22.21 3.18
N ILE A 416 -9.47 -22.93 3.09
CA ILE A 416 -9.46 -24.36 2.74
C ILE A 416 -10.32 -25.18 3.70
N ALA A 417 -10.19 -24.96 5.01
CA ALA A 417 -10.99 -25.64 6.02
C ALA A 417 -12.49 -25.32 5.89
N THR A 418 -12.82 -24.07 5.57
CA THR A 418 -14.21 -23.64 5.33
C THR A 418 -14.77 -24.29 4.06
N LEU A 419 -13.96 -24.37 2.99
CA LEU A 419 -14.33 -25.08 1.76
C LEU A 419 -14.55 -26.57 2.02
N ASP A 420 -13.69 -27.22 2.82
CA ASP A 420 -13.88 -28.62 3.22
C ASP A 420 -15.19 -28.85 3.97
N SER A 421 -15.48 -27.98 4.92
CA SER A 421 -16.75 -28.02 5.67
C SER A 421 -17.96 -27.80 4.76
N TYR A 422 -17.84 -26.88 3.80
CA TYR A 422 -18.90 -26.59 2.84
C TYR A 422 -19.10 -27.77 1.87
N ILE A 423 -18.02 -28.35 1.32
CA ILE A 423 -18.06 -29.57 0.52
C ILE A 423 -18.76 -30.70 1.27
N SER A 424 -18.37 -30.90 2.55
CA SER A 424 -19.00 -31.92 3.40
C SER A 424 -20.51 -31.69 3.57
N THR A 425 -20.91 -30.44 3.77
CA THR A 425 -22.33 -30.05 3.90
C THR A 425 -23.08 -30.34 2.58
N LEU A 426 -22.50 -29.92 1.44
CA LEU A 426 -23.08 -30.20 0.13
C LEU A 426 -23.15 -31.69 -0.16
N GLN A 427 -22.16 -32.47 0.23
CA GLN A 427 -22.14 -33.93 0.10
C GLN A 427 -23.26 -34.59 0.92
N ILE A 428 -23.50 -34.12 2.16
CA ILE A 428 -24.61 -34.60 2.99
C ILE A 428 -25.95 -34.29 2.32
N GLN A 429 -26.13 -33.07 1.81
CA GLN A 429 -27.34 -32.68 1.08
C GLN A 429 -27.54 -33.53 -0.17
N LEU A 430 -26.47 -33.74 -0.93
CA LEU A 430 -26.47 -34.59 -2.12
C LEU A 430 -26.85 -36.05 -1.78
N ALA A 431 -26.30 -36.58 -0.69
CA ALA A 431 -26.63 -37.94 -0.25
C ALA A 431 -28.10 -38.08 0.15
N ALA A 432 -28.66 -37.09 0.85
CA ALA A 432 -30.08 -37.06 1.18
C ALA A 432 -30.93 -37.01 -0.08
N LEU A 433 -30.59 -36.14 -1.02
CA LEU A 433 -31.32 -35.98 -2.30
C LEU A 433 -31.26 -37.23 -3.16
N ARG A 434 -30.10 -37.89 -3.24
CA ARG A 434 -29.93 -39.18 -3.95
C ARG A 434 -30.77 -40.29 -3.32
N LYS A 435 -30.98 -40.27 -2.01
CA LYS A 435 -31.87 -41.22 -1.32
C LYS A 435 -33.31 -41.01 -1.76
N GLU A 436 -33.79 -39.77 -1.82
CA GLU A 436 -35.13 -39.45 -2.31
C GLU A 436 -35.28 -39.79 -3.80
N GLU A 437 -34.26 -39.48 -4.62
CA GLU A 437 -34.20 -39.87 -6.03
C GLU A 437 -34.30 -41.40 -6.19
N ALA A 438 -33.60 -42.18 -5.37
CA ALA A 438 -33.63 -43.64 -5.41
C ALA A 438 -35.01 -44.20 -5.06
N LEU A 439 -35.70 -43.62 -4.06
CA LEU A 439 -37.06 -43.99 -3.70
C LEU A 439 -38.05 -43.66 -4.82
N THR A 440 -37.90 -42.52 -5.47
CA THR A 440 -38.72 -42.11 -6.61
C THR A 440 -38.43 -42.99 -7.85
N ASN A 441 -37.16 -43.32 -8.11
CA ASN A 441 -36.75 -44.22 -9.15
C ASN A 441 -37.26 -45.66 -8.96
N GLN A 442 -37.39 -46.11 -7.70
CA GLN A 442 -38.02 -47.39 -7.39
C GLN A 442 -39.51 -47.43 -7.77
N ARG A 443 -40.21 -46.30 -7.67
CA ARG A 443 -41.59 -46.15 -8.18
C ARG A 443 -41.64 -46.10 -9.69
N ILE A 444 -40.60 -45.58 -10.35
CA ILE A 444 -40.48 -45.49 -11.82
C ILE A 444 -40.03 -46.83 -12.45
N SER A 445 -39.62 -47.81 -11.66
CA SER A 445 -39.04 -49.09 -12.18
C SER A 445 -40.00 -49.91 -13.05
N SER A 446 -41.27 -49.50 -13.19
CA SER A 446 -42.23 -50.02 -14.17
C SER A 446 -42.17 -49.33 -15.55
N VAL A 447 -41.36 -48.23 -15.68
CA VAL A 447 -41.26 -47.47 -16.95
C VAL A 447 -40.15 -48.05 -17.83
N PRO A 448 -40.35 -48.12 -19.17
CA PRO A 448 -39.36 -48.70 -20.07
C PRO A 448 -37.97 -48.06 -19.93
N THR A 449 -36.92 -48.88 -20.01
CA THR A 449 -35.50 -48.49 -19.80
C THR A 449 -35.07 -47.32 -20.69
N GLN A 450 -35.66 -47.19 -21.86
CA GLN A 450 -35.39 -46.12 -22.84
C GLN A 450 -35.87 -44.73 -22.41
N GLU A 451 -37.03 -44.65 -21.74
CA GLU A 451 -37.57 -43.40 -21.22
C GLU A 451 -36.71 -42.85 -20.06
N LYS A 452 -36.22 -43.75 -19.22
CA LYS A 452 -35.30 -43.35 -18.13
C LYS A 452 -33.99 -42.75 -18.64
N GLN A 453 -33.40 -43.34 -19.68
CA GLN A 453 -32.14 -42.87 -20.24
C GLN A 453 -32.25 -41.47 -20.86
N ILE A 454 -33.35 -41.22 -21.64
CA ILE A 454 -33.52 -39.88 -22.24
C ILE A 454 -33.75 -38.82 -21.20
N LEU A 455 -34.51 -39.13 -20.15
CA LEU A 455 -34.72 -38.21 -19.04
C LEU A 455 -33.45 -37.83 -18.30
N ASP A 456 -32.53 -38.78 -18.12
CA ASP A 456 -31.22 -38.54 -17.52
C ASP A 456 -30.41 -37.55 -18.36
N ILE A 457 -30.44 -37.70 -19.69
CA ILE A 457 -29.69 -36.83 -20.61
C ILE A 457 -30.32 -35.43 -20.67
N VAL A 458 -31.66 -35.33 -20.78
CA VAL A 458 -32.40 -34.05 -20.82
C VAL A 458 -32.18 -33.25 -19.53
N ARG A 459 -32.09 -33.95 -18.44
CA ARG A 459 -31.82 -33.30 -17.16
C ARG A 459 -30.39 -32.76 -17.04
N GLN A 460 -29.38 -33.48 -17.55
CA GLN A 460 -28.03 -32.98 -17.68
C GLN A 460 -27.97 -31.72 -18.54
N GLN A 461 -28.72 -31.70 -19.64
CA GLN A 461 -28.85 -30.54 -20.51
C GLN A 461 -29.36 -29.33 -19.72
N LYS A 462 -30.52 -29.48 -19.04
CA LYS A 462 -31.16 -28.38 -18.33
C LYS A 462 -30.23 -27.76 -17.26
N ILE A 463 -29.45 -28.57 -16.56
CA ILE A 463 -28.54 -28.05 -15.53
C ILE A 463 -27.35 -27.31 -16.13
N LYS A 464 -26.78 -27.85 -17.22
CA LYS A 464 -25.70 -27.16 -17.92
C LYS A 464 -26.18 -25.86 -18.51
N GLU A 465 -27.41 -25.81 -18.99
CA GLU A 465 -28.05 -24.61 -19.48
C GLU A 465 -28.27 -23.57 -18.36
N GLU A 466 -28.83 -23.99 -17.22
CA GLU A 466 -29.00 -23.11 -16.05
C GLU A 466 -27.67 -22.58 -15.52
N LEU A 467 -26.64 -23.43 -15.47
CA LEU A 467 -25.31 -23.02 -15.07
C LEU A 467 -24.67 -22.03 -16.05
N TYR A 468 -24.84 -22.27 -17.36
CA TYR A 468 -24.39 -21.39 -18.43
C TYR A 468 -25.05 -20.01 -18.31
N LEU A 469 -26.37 -19.97 -18.14
CA LEU A 469 -27.15 -18.75 -17.96
C LEU A 469 -26.75 -18.02 -16.66
N SER A 470 -26.52 -18.76 -15.59
CA SER A 470 -26.04 -18.17 -14.31
C SER A 470 -24.70 -17.48 -14.46
N LEU A 471 -23.73 -18.09 -15.17
CA LEU A 471 -22.43 -17.49 -15.42
C LEU A 471 -22.47 -16.24 -16.30
N ILE A 472 -23.41 -16.17 -17.26
CA ILE A 472 -23.59 -14.98 -18.10
C ILE A 472 -24.14 -13.79 -17.28
N HIS A 473 -24.96 -14.05 -16.25
CA HIS A 473 -25.60 -13.00 -15.45
C HIS A 473 -24.71 -12.45 -14.32
N ILE A 474 -23.54 -12.99 -14.17
CA ILE A 474 -22.52 -12.52 -13.24
C ILE A 474 -21.74 -11.36 -13.82
#